data_1bdab8d336d9fa7f64b84ec9756078d2
#
_entry.id   1bdab8d336d9fa7f64b84ec9756078d2
#
_cell.length_a   1.000
_cell.length_b   1.000
_cell.length_c   1.000
_cell.angle_alpha   90.00
_cell.angle_beta   90.00
_cell.angle_gamma   90.00
#
_symmetry.space_group_name_H-M   'P 1'
#
loop_
_entity.id
_entity.type
_entity.pdbx_description
1 polymer ?
#
loop_
_entity_poly.entity_id
_entity_poly.type
_entity_poly.pdbx_seq_one_letter_code
_entity_poly.pdbx_strand_id
1 'polypeptide(L)'
;MEFISERVSVERKTDGLSVVISARLPRWQEALLVTWMIAWMICGAFYAHETAVLPPGDKRSFYLLFMLGWAWIAFRIGRVGLWRMKGFELVRLKEGILTLKNSIFGYGKARDYFVENIQRFGPLEIDERSWKWQMNDSFWVMGGERLSFEHRGKRVVFGKGLTKDEAERIASVLEGALKRSRKKAQ
;
A
#
# COMPACT_ATOMS: atom_id res chain seq x y z
N MET A 1 -6.79 -6.10 -21.82
CA MET A 1 -6.51 -5.30 -20.63
C MET A 1 -7.53 -4.18 -20.59
N GLU A 2 -8.32 -4.07 -19.55
CA GLU A 2 -9.38 -3.08 -19.36
C GLU A 2 -8.93 -2.13 -18.24
N PHE A 3 -9.04 -0.82 -18.43
CA PHE A 3 -8.69 0.16 -17.42
C PHE A 3 -9.97 0.66 -16.73
N ILE A 4 -10.05 0.49 -15.42
CA ILE A 4 -11.12 1.08 -14.60
C ILE A 4 -10.81 2.56 -14.33
N SER A 5 -9.53 2.88 -14.13
CA SER A 5 -8.98 4.23 -13.97
C SER A 5 -7.53 4.28 -14.41
N GLU A 6 -6.89 5.46 -14.38
CA GLU A 6 -5.45 5.59 -14.67
C GLU A 6 -4.55 4.74 -13.77
N ARG A 7 -5.03 4.36 -12.59
CA ARG A 7 -4.29 3.60 -11.59
C ARG A 7 -4.72 2.15 -11.47
N VAL A 8 -5.86 1.79 -12.03
CA VAL A 8 -6.45 0.46 -11.87
C VAL A 8 -6.65 -0.19 -13.22
N SER A 9 -5.96 -1.31 -13.43
CA SER A 9 -6.12 -2.13 -14.62
C SER A 9 -6.60 -3.53 -14.27
N VAL A 10 -7.47 -4.06 -15.11
CA VAL A 10 -8.05 -5.40 -15.00
C VAL A 10 -7.69 -6.20 -16.24
N GLU A 11 -7.07 -7.33 -16.05
CA GLU A 11 -6.78 -8.28 -17.11
C GLU A 11 -7.57 -9.55 -16.88
N ARG A 12 -8.47 -9.86 -17.81
CA ARG A 12 -9.22 -11.12 -17.84
C ARG A 12 -8.53 -12.09 -18.76
N LYS A 13 -8.12 -13.23 -18.21
CA LYS A 13 -7.57 -14.37 -18.98
C LYS A 13 -8.55 -15.53 -18.96
N THR A 14 -8.38 -16.47 -19.87
CA THR A 14 -9.18 -17.70 -19.92
C THR A 14 -9.14 -18.50 -18.63
N ASP A 15 -8.02 -18.43 -17.92
CA ASP A 15 -7.73 -19.17 -16.69
C ASP A 15 -7.81 -18.32 -15.39
N GLY A 16 -8.09 -17.01 -15.49
CA GLY A 16 -8.13 -16.18 -14.30
C GLY A 16 -8.38 -14.69 -14.52
N LEU A 17 -8.36 -13.97 -13.43
CA LEU A 17 -8.52 -12.52 -13.36
C LEU A 17 -7.34 -11.92 -12.61
N SER A 18 -6.75 -10.86 -13.16
CA SER A 18 -5.71 -10.09 -12.47
C SER A 18 -6.13 -8.63 -12.40
N VAL A 19 -6.07 -8.04 -11.23
CA VAL A 19 -6.29 -6.62 -10.97
C VAL A 19 -4.99 -6.03 -10.45
N VAL A 20 -4.51 -4.97 -11.08
CA VAL A 20 -3.32 -4.23 -10.66
C VAL A 20 -3.76 -2.84 -10.22
N ILE A 21 -3.44 -2.50 -8.98
CA ILE A 21 -3.73 -1.21 -8.35
C ILE A 21 -2.39 -0.49 -8.17
N SER A 22 -2.15 0.54 -8.95
CA SER A 22 -0.93 1.35 -8.85
C SER A 22 -0.99 2.26 -7.62
N ALA A 23 0.13 2.32 -6.88
CA ALA A 23 0.25 3.19 -5.71
C ALA A 23 0.54 4.66 -6.06
N ARG A 24 0.63 5.01 -7.35
CA ARG A 24 1.01 6.36 -7.80
C ARG A 24 0.10 7.43 -7.24
N LEU A 25 0.73 8.52 -6.83
CA LEU A 25 0.06 9.74 -6.36
C LEU A 25 -0.21 10.72 -7.52
N PRO A 26 -1.15 11.66 -7.34
CA PRO A 26 -1.21 12.85 -8.19
C PRO A 26 0.14 13.59 -8.17
N ARG A 27 0.52 14.21 -9.30
CA ARG A 27 1.84 14.86 -9.48
C ARG A 27 2.19 15.86 -8.37
N TRP A 28 1.21 16.62 -7.89
CA TRP A 28 1.44 17.60 -6.85
C TRP A 28 1.78 16.95 -5.48
N GLN A 29 1.12 15.84 -5.13
CA GLN A 29 1.43 15.09 -3.90
C GLN A 29 2.79 14.39 -4.00
N GLU A 30 3.13 13.87 -5.18
CA GLU A 30 4.45 13.29 -5.45
C GLU A 30 5.55 14.35 -5.30
N ALA A 31 5.34 15.56 -5.87
CA ALA A 31 6.27 16.68 -5.73
C ALA A 31 6.45 17.10 -4.26
N LEU A 32 5.36 17.22 -3.49
CA LEU A 32 5.43 17.50 -2.06
C LEU A 32 6.22 16.46 -1.28
N LEU A 33 5.96 15.19 -1.55
CA LEU A 33 6.68 14.08 -0.91
C LEU A 33 8.18 14.12 -1.21
N VAL A 34 8.54 14.33 -2.48
CA VAL A 34 9.94 14.40 -2.91
C VAL A 34 10.64 15.64 -2.30
N THR A 35 10.00 16.81 -2.35
CA THR A 35 10.56 18.03 -1.75
C THR A 35 10.79 17.87 -0.25
N TRP A 36 9.83 17.28 0.45
CA TRP A 36 9.96 16.99 1.87
C TRP A 36 11.12 16.01 2.15
N MET A 37 11.24 14.94 1.34
CA MET A 37 12.35 13.98 1.48
C MET A 37 13.71 14.65 1.28
N ILE A 38 13.84 15.55 0.29
CA ILE A 38 15.08 16.30 0.05
C ILE A 38 15.40 17.19 1.25
N ALA A 39 14.43 17.97 1.74
CA ALA A 39 14.62 18.84 2.91
C ALA A 39 15.02 18.02 4.16
N TRP A 40 14.40 16.86 4.36
CA TRP A 40 14.73 15.95 5.45
C TRP A 40 16.16 15.41 5.34
N MET A 41 16.60 15.05 4.12
CA MET A 41 17.97 14.58 3.89
C MET A 41 19.02 15.69 4.12
N ILE A 42 18.73 16.93 3.71
CA ILE A 42 19.60 18.09 3.97
C ILE A 42 19.73 18.31 5.49
N CYS A 43 18.60 18.27 6.23
CA CYS A 43 18.60 18.38 7.68
C CYS A 43 19.47 17.30 8.33
N GLY A 44 19.33 16.05 7.88
CA GLY A 44 20.15 14.94 8.38
C GLY A 44 21.64 15.11 8.10
N ALA A 45 21.99 15.55 6.90
CA ALA A 45 23.39 15.83 6.53
C ALA A 45 23.99 16.93 7.41
N PHE A 46 23.23 18.00 7.71
CA PHE A 46 23.65 19.06 8.62
C PHE A 46 23.93 18.51 10.04
N TYR A 47 22.99 17.77 10.63
CA TYR A 47 23.20 17.20 11.97
C TYR A 47 24.30 16.14 12.01
N ALA A 48 24.49 15.37 10.92
CA ALA A 48 25.60 14.42 10.81
C ALA A 48 26.96 15.16 10.81
N HIS A 49 27.07 16.26 10.06
CA HIS A 49 28.25 17.11 10.04
C HIS A 49 28.55 17.69 11.43
N GLU A 50 27.55 18.32 12.07
CA GLU A 50 27.66 18.87 13.41
C GLU A 50 28.13 17.81 14.43
N THR A 51 27.55 16.62 14.36
CA THR A 51 27.93 15.52 15.25
C THR A 51 29.38 15.08 15.06
N ALA A 52 29.90 15.14 13.82
CA ALA A 52 31.28 14.74 13.50
C ALA A 52 32.32 15.73 14.06
N VAL A 53 32.02 17.03 14.05
CA VAL A 53 32.94 18.09 14.48
C VAL A 53 32.90 18.40 15.98
N LEU A 54 31.80 18.03 16.67
CA LEU A 54 31.63 18.27 18.10
C LEU A 54 32.57 17.38 18.93
N PRO A 55 33.23 17.93 19.99
CA PRO A 55 33.97 17.13 20.93
C PRO A 55 33.07 16.16 21.71
N PRO A 56 33.61 15.07 22.26
CA PRO A 56 32.87 14.17 23.13
C PRO A 56 32.26 14.93 24.33
N GLY A 57 30.97 14.68 24.59
CA GLY A 57 30.20 15.33 25.67
C GLY A 57 28.69 15.21 25.45
N ASP A 58 27.92 15.77 26.37
CA ASP A 58 26.46 15.65 26.39
C ASP A 58 25.78 16.16 25.11
N LYS A 59 26.30 17.24 24.53
CA LYS A 59 25.76 17.82 23.31
C LYS A 59 25.92 16.87 22.12
N ARG A 60 27.09 16.22 21.97
CA ARG A 60 27.33 15.22 20.93
C ARG A 60 26.46 13.98 21.15
N SER A 61 26.33 13.53 22.37
CA SER A 61 25.46 12.40 22.73
C SER A 61 24.00 12.66 22.40
N PHE A 62 23.51 13.87 22.66
CA PHE A 62 22.16 14.29 22.27
C PHE A 62 21.95 14.25 20.75
N TYR A 63 22.93 14.77 19.96
CA TYR A 63 22.82 14.74 18.50
C TYR A 63 22.88 13.32 17.94
N LEU A 64 23.68 12.42 18.52
CA LEU A 64 23.68 11.01 18.14
C LEU A 64 22.33 10.34 18.38
N LEU A 65 21.72 10.59 19.54
CA LEU A 65 20.37 10.08 19.84
C LEU A 65 19.33 10.64 18.87
N PHE A 66 19.40 11.94 18.58
CA PHE A 66 18.54 12.59 17.59
C PHE A 66 18.70 11.94 16.20
N MET A 67 19.94 11.68 15.76
CA MET A 67 20.23 11.04 14.48
C MET A 67 19.67 9.64 14.36
N LEU A 68 19.61 8.87 15.44
CA LEU A 68 18.94 7.55 15.44
C LEU A 68 17.44 7.68 15.16
N GLY A 69 16.76 8.60 15.85
CA GLY A 69 15.34 8.90 15.59
C GLY A 69 15.10 9.43 14.18
N TRP A 70 15.96 10.34 13.72
CA TRP A 70 15.93 10.89 12.37
C TRP A 70 16.05 9.79 11.30
N ALA A 71 17.05 8.89 11.46
CA ALA A 71 17.29 7.79 10.51
C ALA A 71 16.10 6.82 10.46
N TRP A 72 15.50 6.52 11.62
CA TRP A 72 14.31 5.68 11.69
C TRP A 72 13.13 6.28 10.91
N ILE A 73 12.86 7.58 11.10
CA ILE A 73 11.81 8.30 10.37
C ILE A 73 12.14 8.35 8.86
N ALA A 74 13.40 8.66 8.50
CA ALA A 74 13.85 8.70 7.12
C ALA A 74 13.64 7.36 6.42
N PHE A 75 13.97 6.25 7.08
CA PHE A 75 13.74 4.90 6.56
C PHE A 75 12.23 4.60 6.36
N ARG A 76 11.41 4.94 7.36
CA ARG A 76 9.96 4.73 7.29
C ARG A 76 9.33 5.49 6.14
N ILE A 77 9.62 6.78 6.02
CA ILE A 77 9.02 7.63 4.97
C ILE A 77 9.66 7.34 3.61
N GLY A 78 10.96 7.07 3.56
CA GLY A 78 11.64 6.64 2.33
C GLY A 78 11.01 5.39 1.72
N ARG A 79 10.67 4.40 2.55
CA ARG A 79 9.95 3.20 2.11
C ARG A 79 8.54 3.53 1.56
N VAL A 80 7.82 4.45 2.20
CA VAL A 80 6.52 4.92 1.71
C VAL A 80 6.68 5.63 0.37
N GLY A 81 7.67 6.53 0.25
CA GLY A 81 7.98 7.24 -0.99
C GLY A 81 8.27 6.29 -2.14
N LEU A 82 9.16 5.31 -1.93
CA LEU A 82 9.47 4.28 -2.93
C LEU A 82 8.23 3.49 -3.36
N TRP A 83 7.35 3.14 -2.39
CA TRP A 83 6.11 2.44 -2.70
C TRP A 83 5.15 3.32 -3.49
N ARG A 84 5.00 4.61 -3.14
CA ARG A 84 4.14 5.54 -3.88
C ARG A 84 4.64 5.81 -5.31
N MET A 85 5.94 5.80 -5.54
CA MET A 85 6.54 6.05 -6.87
C MET A 85 6.53 4.81 -7.77
N LYS A 86 6.82 3.63 -7.22
CA LYS A 86 7.09 2.38 -7.99
C LYS A 86 6.34 1.15 -7.46
N GLY A 87 5.45 1.35 -6.48
CA GLY A 87 4.66 0.27 -5.90
C GLY A 87 3.37 -0.02 -6.65
N PHE A 88 2.89 -1.23 -6.48
CA PHE A 88 1.56 -1.64 -6.90
C PHE A 88 1.07 -2.79 -6.02
N GLU A 89 -0.24 -2.93 -5.95
CA GLU A 89 -0.92 -4.07 -5.35
C GLU A 89 -1.49 -4.93 -6.47
N LEU A 90 -1.14 -6.21 -6.48
CA LEU A 90 -1.66 -7.20 -7.41
C LEU A 90 -2.66 -8.09 -6.69
N VAL A 91 -3.86 -8.16 -7.25
CA VAL A 91 -4.91 -9.10 -6.85
C VAL A 91 -5.13 -10.05 -8.01
N ARG A 92 -4.77 -11.31 -7.84
CA ARG A 92 -4.87 -12.32 -8.90
C ARG A 92 -5.74 -13.49 -8.44
N LEU A 93 -6.73 -13.81 -9.22
CA LEU A 93 -7.57 -15.00 -9.03
C LEU A 93 -7.25 -16.01 -10.13
N LYS A 94 -6.71 -17.16 -9.75
CA LYS A 94 -6.41 -18.25 -10.68
C LYS A 94 -6.62 -19.61 -9.98
N GLU A 95 -7.26 -20.56 -10.67
CA GLU A 95 -7.42 -21.95 -10.21
C GLU A 95 -7.94 -22.07 -8.76
N GLY A 96 -8.93 -21.26 -8.39
CA GLY A 96 -9.48 -21.31 -7.02
C GLY A 96 -8.62 -20.65 -5.94
N ILE A 97 -7.54 -19.95 -6.31
CA ILE A 97 -6.64 -19.27 -5.39
C ILE A 97 -6.68 -17.77 -5.68
N LEU A 98 -6.95 -16.98 -4.63
CA LEU A 98 -6.82 -15.53 -4.63
C LEU A 98 -5.45 -15.15 -4.07
N THR A 99 -4.57 -14.62 -4.91
CA THR A 99 -3.24 -14.14 -4.53
C THR A 99 -3.27 -12.63 -4.33
N LEU A 100 -2.82 -12.16 -3.17
CA LEU A 100 -2.57 -10.75 -2.88
C LEU A 100 -1.06 -10.51 -2.81
N LYS A 101 -0.53 -9.55 -3.58
CA LYS A 101 0.88 -9.19 -3.55
C LYS A 101 1.02 -7.66 -3.51
N ASN A 102 1.64 -7.15 -2.44
CA ASN A 102 2.15 -5.78 -2.39
C ASN A 102 3.58 -5.78 -2.92
N SER A 103 3.83 -5.03 -3.98
CA SER A 103 5.11 -5.03 -4.68
C SER A 103 5.73 -3.65 -4.76
N ILE A 104 7.04 -3.56 -4.55
CA ILE A 104 7.88 -2.38 -4.83
C ILE A 104 8.93 -2.84 -5.83
N PHE A 105 9.04 -2.19 -6.97
CA PHE A 105 9.93 -2.59 -8.07
C PHE A 105 9.78 -4.06 -8.53
N GLY A 106 8.58 -4.64 -8.45
CA GLY A 106 8.35 -6.04 -8.77
C GLY A 106 8.61 -7.02 -7.63
N TYR A 107 9.33 -6.62 -6.59
CA TYR A 107 9.61 -7.43 -5.42
C TYR A 107 8.54 -7.27 -4.35
N GLY A 108 8.11 -8.36 -3.75
CA GLY A 108 7.12 -8.35 -2.67
C GLY A 108 6.62 -9.74 -2.33
N LYS A 109 6.15 -9.90 -1.10
CA LYS A 109 5.62 -11.17 -0.64
C LYS A 109 4.19 -11.34 -1.15
N ALA A 110 3.94 -12.42 -1.88
CA ALA A 110 2.61 -12.88 -2.23
C ALA A 110 1.99 -13.65 -1.07
N ARG A 111 0.67 -13.54 -0.93
CA ARG A 111 -0.14 -14.31 0.03
C ARG A 111 -1.28 -14.94 -0.73
N ASP A 112 -1.41 -16.25 -0.60
CA ASP A 112 -2.42 -17.04 -1.28
C ASP A 112 -3.56 -17.39 -0.34
N TYR A 113 -4.79 -17.29 -0.85
CA TYR A 113 -6.02 -17.55 -0.13
C TYR A 113 -6.91 -18.44 -0.98
N PHE A 114 -7.29 -19.61 -0.45
CA PHE A 114 -8.22 -20.50 -1.14
C PHE A 114 -9.63 -19.87 -1.17
N VAL A 115 -10.22 -19.81 -2.35
CA VAL A 115 -11.53 -19.18 -2.58
C VAL A 115 -12.65 -19.79 -1.74
N GLU A 116 -12.56 -21.09 -1.45
CA GLU A 116 -13.51 -21.82 -0.60
C GLU A 116 -13.60 -21.25 0.82
N ASN A 117 -12.47 -20.73 1.35
CA ASN A 117 -12.36 -20.18 2.69
C ASN A 117 -12.60 -18.66 2.75
N ILE A 118 -12.90 -18.03 1.60
CA ILE A 118 -13.18 -16.59 1.54
C ILE A 118 -14.65 -16.35 1.82
N GLN A 119 -14.93 -15.54 2.83
CA GLN A 119 -16.29 -15.11 3.21
C GLN A 119 -16.37 -13.60 3.29
N ARG A 120 -17.57 -13.03 3.25
CA ARG A 120 -17.85 -11.59 3.42
C ARG A 120 -16.91 -10.70 2.58
N PHE A 121 -16.76 -11.04 1.31
CA PHE A 121 -15.98 -10.26 0.36
C PHE A 121 -16.76 -9.00 -0.03
N GLY A 122 -16.12 -7.83 0.05
CA GLY A 122 -16.74 -6.58 -0.37
C GLY A 122 -15.95 -5.33 0.03
N PRO A 123 -16.55 -4.16 -0.23
CA PRO A 123 -16.04 -2.89 0.27
C PRO A 123 -16.00 -2.88 1.79
N LEU A 124 -14.99 -2.22 2.34
CA LEU A 124 -14.85 -2.01 3.77
C LEU A 124 -15.79 -0.87 4.19
N GLU A 125 -16.60 -1.09 5.23
CA GLU A 125 -17.36 -0.01 5.85
C GLU A 125 -16.38 0.91 6.60
N ILE A 126 -16.26 2.14 6.12
CA ILE A 126 -15.28 3.11 6.58
C ILE A 126 -16.00 4.38 7.01
N ASP A 127 -15.72 4.82 8.22
CA ASP A 127 -16.03 6.18 8.64
C ASP A 127 -14.91 7.13 8.17
N GLU A 128 -15.13 7.78 7.02
CA GLU A 128 -14.17 8.70 6.41
C GLU A 128 -13.92 9.97 7.27
N ARG A 129 -14.80 10.27 8.23
CA ARG A 129 -14.61 11.39 9.18
C ARG A 129 -13.72 11.02 10.35
N SER A 130 -13.49 9.72 10.56
CA SER A 130 -12.63 9.24 11.64
C SER A 130 -11.18 9.70 11.43
N TRP A 131 -10.59 10.29 12.46
CA TRP A 131 -9.16 10.62 12.50
C TRP A 131 -8.27 9.41 12.15
N LYS A 132 -8.63 8.21 12.62
CA LYS A 132 -7.88 6.98 12.30
C LYS A 132 -7.86 6.68 10.81
N TRP A 133 -9.00 6.89 10.13
CA TRP A 133 -9.07 6.73 8.69
C TRP A 133 -8.24 7.78 7.97
N GLN A 134 -8.38 9.05 8.30
CA GLN A 134 -7.63 10.15 7.67
C GLN A 134 -6.12 9.94 7.78
N MET A 135 -5.64 9.46 8.93
CA MET A 135 -4.23 9.08 9.11
C MET A 135 -3.84 7.88 8.25
N ASN A 136 -4.68 6.86 8.15
CA ASN A 136 -4.42 5.66 7.36
C ASN A 136 -4.49 5.92 5.84
N ASP A 137 -5.38 6.83 5.40
CA ASP A 137 -5.53 7.21 3.97
C ASP A 137 -4.53 8.29 3.54
N SER A 138 -3.75 8.82 4.48
CA SER A 138 -2.72 9.81 4.21
C SER A 138 -1.67 9.28 3.23
N PHE A 139 -1.17 10.17 2.35
CA PHE A 139 -0.09 9.81 1.41
C PHE A 139 1.27 9.53 2.09
N TRP A 140 1.41 9.84 3.38
CA TRP A 140 2.57 9.55 4.20
C TRP A 140 2.64 8.10 4.72
N VAL A 141 1.59 7.30 4.51
CA VAL A 141 1.52 5.90 4.95
C VAL A 141 1.16 4.97 3.80
N MET A 142 1.48 3.69 3.96
CA MET A 142 1.09 2.63 3.02
C MET A 142 -0.26 2.02 3.46
N GLY A 143 -1.29 2.84 3.57
CA GLY A 143 -2.62 2.47 4.04
C GLY A 143 -3.72 2.84 3.04
N GLY A 144 -4.92 3.07 3.56
CA GLY A 144 -6.10 3.44 2.76
C GLY A 144 -6.75 2.23 2.07
N GLU A 145 -6.73 1.06 2.73
CA GLU A 145 -7.40 -0.14 2.23
C GLU A 145 -8.93 0.07 2.24
N ARG A 146 -9.58 -0.19 1.11
CA ARG A 146 -11.04 -0.03 0.94
C ARG A 146 -11.79 -1.34 0.67
N LEU A 147 -11.07 -2.43 0.54
CA LEU A 147 -11.64 -3.76 0.28
C LEU A 147 -11.26 -4.73 1.39
N SER A 148 -12.14 -5.66 1.69
CA SER A 148 -11.87 -6.70 2.68
C SER A 148 -12.57 -8.01 2.34
N PHE A 149 -12.05 -9.08 2.92
CA PHE A 149 -12.72 -10.37 3.02
C PHE A 149 -12.34 -11.06 4.32
N GLU A 150 -13.11 -12.04 4.72
CA GLU A 150 -12.77 -12.94 5.82
C GLU A 150 -12.18 -14.24 5.28
N HIS A 151 -11.07 -14.68 5.87
CA HIS A 151 -10.44 -15.94 5.58
C HIS A 151 -10.11 -16.67 6.89
N ARG A 152 -10.77 -17.80 7.13
CA ARG A 152 -10.62 -18.57 8.37
C ARG A 152 -10.79 -17.72 9.64
N GLY A 153 -11.84 -16.91 9.68
CA GLY A 153 -12.16 -16.05 10.83
C GLY A 153 -11.26 -14.81 10.99
N LYS A 154 -10.29 -14.57 10.08
CA LYS A 154 -9.44 -13.38 10.09
C LYS A 154 -9.82 -12.45 8.94
N ARG A 155 -10.01 -11.17 9.26
CA ARG A 155 -10.23 -10.14 8.24
C ARG A 155 -8.93 -9.82 7.53
N VAL A 156 -8.96 -9.90 6.20
CA VAL A 156 -7.87 -9.49 5.31
C VAL A 156 -8.32 -8.22 4.58
N VAL A 157 -7.50 -7.17 4.63
CA VAL A 157 -7.77 -5.89 3.98
C VAL A 157 -6.79 -5.66 2.82
N PHE A 158 -7.28 -5.02 1.74
CA PHE A 158 -6.52 -4.73 0.54
C PHE A 158 -7.17 -3.57 -0.23
N GLY A 159 -6.63 -3.22 -1.42
CA GLY A 159 -7.16 -2.11 -2.22
C GLY A 159 -6.71 -0.76 -1.70
N LYS A 160 -5.39 -0.59 -1.52
CA LYS A 160 -4.76 0.61 -0.97
C LYS A 160 -4.91 1.82 -1.87
N GLY A 161 -5.35 2.93 -1.27
CA GLY A 161 -5.46 4.22 -1.95
C GLY A 161 -6.50 4.25 -3.08
N LEU A 162 -7.43 3.31 -3.11
CA LEU A 162 -8.59 3.36 -4.02
C LEU A 162 -9.55 4.49 -3.62
N THR A 163 -10.23 5.06 -4.59
CA THR A 163 -11.43 5.85 -4.32
C THR A 163 -12.59 4.93 -3.98
N LYS A 164 -13.69 5.48 -3.45
CA LYS A 164 -14.90 4.70 -3.14
C LYS A 164 -15.46 4.02 -4.40
N ASP A 165 -15.57 4.77 -5.49
CA ASP A 165 -16.11 4.27 -6.77
C ASP A 165 -15.21 3.19 -7.39
N GLU A 166 -13.88 3.35 -7.31
CA GLU A 166 -12.93 2.33 -7.77
C GLU A 166 -13.07 1.04 -6.94
N ALA A 167 -13.20 1.17 -5.62
CA ALA A 167 -13.38 0.03 -4.73
C ALA A 167 -14.68 -0.74 -5.02
N GLU A 168 -15.79 -0.06 -5.22
CA GLU A 168 -17.09 -0.67 -5.57
C GLU A 168 -17.01 -1.41 -6.91
N ARG A 169 -16.40 -0.81 -7.94
CA ARG A 169 -16.22 -1.45 -9.25
C ARG A 169 -15.34 -2.68 -9.17
N ILE A 170 -14.19 -2.59 -8.47
CA ILE A 170 -13.28 -3.72 -8.29
C ILE A 170 -13.96 -4.83 -7.49
N ALA A 171 -14.70 -4.48 -6.44
CA ALA A 171 -15.46 -5.44 -5.63
C ALA A 171 -16.43 -6.23 -6.49
N SER A 172 -17.24 -5.58 -7.33
CA SER A 172 -18.19 -6.21 -8.24
C SER A 172 -17.52 -7.17 -9.21
N VAL A 173 -16.39 -6.75 -9.83
CA VAL A 173 -15.62 -7.56 -10.79
C VAL A 173 -15.05 -8.80 -10.11
N LEU A 174 -14.41 -8.63 -8.94
CA LEU A 174 -13.81 -9.73 -8.18
C LEU A 174 -14.87 -10.68 -7.62
N GLU A 175 -15.98 -10.17 -7.10
CA GLU A 175 -17.07 -10.99 -6.57
C GLU A 175 -17.67 -11.89 -7.66
N GLY A 176 -17.90 -11.33 -8.86
CA GLY A 176 -18.36 -12.10 -10.01
C GLY A 176 -17.39 -13.19 -10.43
N ALA A 177 -16.08 -12.93 -10.32
CA ALA A 177 -15.04 -13.91 -10.63
C ALA A 177 -14.94 -15.00 -9.53
N LEU A 178 -15.04 -14.61 -8.26
CA LEU A 178 -15.06 -15.55 -7.13
C LEU A 178 -16.26 -16.52 -7.20
N LYS A 179 -17.46 -16.01 -7.52
CA LYS A 179 -18.67 -16.83 -7.72
C LYS A 179 -18.47 -17.85 -8.85
N ARG A 180 -17.86 -17.43 -9.97
CA ARG A 180 -17.55 -18.35 -11.10
C ARG A 180 -16.51 -19.39 -10.72
N SER A 181 -15.48 -19.00 -9.97
CA SER A 181 -14.43 -19.92 -9.51
C SER A 181 -15.00 -21.00 -8.57
N ARG A 182 -15.90 -20.64 -7.65
CA ARG A 182 -16.58 -21.61 -6.75
C ARG A 182 -17.44 -22.62 -7.51
N LYS A 183 -18.17 -22.16 -8.55
CA LYS A 183 -18.99 -23.06 -9.40
C LYS A 183 -18.18 -24.07 -10.22
N LYS A 184 -16.90 -23.74 -10.52
CA LYS A 184 -16.01 -24.67 -11.25
C LYS A 184 -15.37 -25.73 -10.33
N ALA A 185 -15.35 -25.46 -9.03
CA ALA A 185 -14.75 -26.35 -8.04
C ALA A 185 -15.77 -27.38 -7.46
N GLN A 186 -17.06 -27.17 -7.73
CA GLN A 186 -18.17 -28.09 -7.43
C GLN A 186 -18.45 -28.99 -8.63
#